data_d8e7ee180b0121e034b35a6edfa4c9ce
#
_entry.id   d8e7ee180b0121e034b35a6edfa4c9ce
#
_cell.length_a   1.000
_cell.length_b   1.000
_cell.length_c   1.000
_cell.angle_alpha   90.00
_cell.angle_beta   90.00
_cell.angle_gamma   90.00
#
_symmetry.space_group_name_H-M   'P 1'
#
loop_
_entity.id
_entity.type
_entity.pdbx_description
1 polymer ?
#
loop_
_entity_poly.entity_id
_entity_poly.type
_entity_poly.pdbx_seq_one_letter_code
_entity_poly.pdbx_strand_id
1 'polypeptide(L)'
;MNKSIIISVILLLPFLFAQSQTKIIDMHIHSYTQSDFGGREPARDHYGNRGSANAAAHLLATFAAFKKWNIVKAVVSGNPESVENWMAKDSSNRVIKGILMFSPDDYGMDTVRFEQMIKDKKIEVFGEVAPYYGGTTLSDSIWQPYLRICEKYDIPVAVHTGGGDPGGTYTWSPKARLRLADPYLIEDVLVRYPKLRIYLMHAGGEDWPEHAIRLMSYYPQLYTDVAVML
;
A
#
# COMPACT_ATOMS: atom_id res chain seq x y z
N MET A 1 42.36 65.29 21.17
CA MET A 1 41.64 64.74 20.02
C MET A 1 41.42 63.25 20.27
N ASN A 2 40.28 62.91 20.84
CA ASN A 2 39.93 61.47 21.09
C ASN A 2 39.21 60.95 19.89
N LYS A 3 39.77 59.91 19.20
CA LYS A 3 39.15 59.20 18.13
C LYS A 3 38.37 58.01 18.75
N SER A 4 37.08 58.13 18.80
CA SER A 4 36.16 56.96 19.15
C SER A 4 36.11 55.98 17.99
N ILE A 5 36.61 54.79 18.22
CA ILE A 5 36.47 53.67 17.28
C ILE A 5 35.10 53.00 17.54
N ILE A 6 34.17 53.13 16.60
CA ILE A 6 32.88 52.40 16.63
C ILE A 6 33.16 51.01 16.05
N ILE A 7 33.12 49.98 16.89
CA ILE A 7 33.17 48.58 16.46
C ILE A 7 31.74 48.15 16.14
N SER A 8 31.40 48.05 14.85
CA SER A 8 30.13 47.42 14.40
C SER A 8 30.26 45.91 14.53
N VAL A 9 29.60 45.33 15.54
CA VAL A 9 29.41 43.88 15.66
C VAL A 9 28.30 43.49 14.72
N ILE A 10 28.66 42.93 13.56
CA ILE A 10 27.69 42.28 12.66
C ILE A 10 27.33 40.93 13.28
N LEU A 11 26.17 40.84 13.91
CA LEU A 11 25.56 39.57 14.33
C LEU A 11 25.20 38.77 13.09
N LEU A 12 26.05 37.85 12.69
CA LEU A 12 25.71 36.76 11.74
C LEU A 12 24.75 35.80 12.44
N LEU A 13 23.47 36.07 12.35
CA LEU A 13 22.42 35.07 12.65
C LEU A 13 22.56 33.94 11.62
N PRO A 14 22.83 32.71 12.05
CA PRO A 14 22.73 31.59 11.12
C PRO A 14 21.28 31.50 10.69
N PHE A 15 20.99 31.82 9.43
CA PHE A 15 19.73 31.43 8.79
C PHE A 15 19.71 29.89 8.75
N LEU A 16 19.14 29.30 9.78
CA LEU A 16 18.71 27.92 9.74
C LEU A 16 17.58 27.89 8.71
N PHE A 17 17.93 27.61 7.47
CA PHE A 17 16.98 27.13 6.50
C PHE A 17 16.43 25.80 7.05
N ALA A 18 15.32 25.87 7.77
CA ALA A 18 14.53 24.70 8.04
C ALA A 18 14.06 24.20 6.67
N GLN A 19 14.82 23.28 6.07
CA GLN A 19 14.33 22.55 4.90
C GLN A 19 13.07 21.82 5.37
N SER A 20 11.92 22.35 4.98
CA SER A 20 10.65 21.66 5.17
C SER A 20 10.76 20.34 4.44
N GLN A 21 10.82 19.25 5.18
CA GLN A 21 10.86 17.92 4.60
C GLN A 21 9.57 17.72 3.79
N THR A 22 9.70 17.31 2.53
CA THR A 22 8.57 17.03 1.64
C THR A 22 7.59 16.08 2.33
N LYS A 23 6.30 16.41 2.26
CA LYS A 23 5.24 15.51 2.74
C LYS A 23 5.10 14.33 1.79
N ILE A 24 5.10 13.13 2.34
CA ILE A 24 4.96 11.88 1.58
C ILE A 24 3.63 11.23 1.94
N ILE A 25 2.95 10.70 0.92
CA ILE A 25 1.84 9.77 1.08
C ILE A 25 2.35 8.41 0.64
N ASP A 26 2.35 7.45 1.57
CA ASP A 26 2.74 6.09 1.26
C ASP A 26 1.48 5.29 0.89
N MET A 27 1.46 4.72 -0.30
CA MET A 27 0.28 4.03 -0.83
C MET A 27 0.31 2.52 -0.56
N HIS A 28 1.40 1.99 0.07
CA HIS A 28 1.61 0.56 0.14
C HIS A 28 2.32 0.12 1.43
N ILE A 29 1.55 -0.07 2.48
CA ILE A 29 2.03 -0.59 3.76
C ILE A 29 1.18 -1.80 4.16
N HIS A 30 1.82 -2.84 4.70
CA HIS A 30 1.11 -3.98 5.27
C HIS A 30 1.07 -3.93 6.79
N SER A 31 -0.11 -4.18 7.35
CA SER A 31 -0.25 -4.53 8.75
C SER A 31 -0.31 -6.04 8.90
N TYR A 32 0.31 -6.55 9.96
CA TYR A 32 0.38 -7.98 10.25
C TYR A 32 -0.16 -8.29 11.63
N THR A 33 -0.74 -9.48 11.78
CA THR A 33 -1.02 -10.09 13.08
C THR A 33 0.21 -10.86 13.57
N GLN A 34 0.21 -11.27 14.84
CA GLN A 34 1.30 -12.06 15.37
C GLN A 34 1.44 -13.43 14.68
N SER A 35 0.35 -14.00 14.20
CA SER A 35 0.37 -15.27 13.45
C SER A 35 1.11 -15.16 12.10
N ASP A 36 1.13 -14.00 11.48
CA ASP A 36 1.80 -13.80 10.20
C ASP A 36 3.33 -13.93 10.32
N PHE A 37 3.88 -13.71 11.51
CA PHE A 37 5.31 -13.89 11.77
C PHE A 37 5.73 -15.36 11.97
N GLY A 38 4.78 -16.26 12.27
CA GLY A 38 4.97 -17.71 12.26
C GLY A 38 6.13 -18.28 13.10
N GLY A 39 6.69 -17.50 14.01
CA GLY A 39 7.85 -17.90 14.83
C GLY A 39 9.15 -18.14 14.04
N ARG A 40 9.20 -17.73 12.80
CA ARG A 40 10.40 -17.82 11.96
C ARG A 40 11.34 -16.64 12.24
N GLU A 41 12.65 -16.86 12.01
CA GLU A 41 13.60 -15.75 11.99
C GLU A 41 13.20 -14.75 10.90
N PRO A 42 13.21 -13.44 11.19
CA PRO A 42 12.89 -12.43 10.19
C PRO A 42 13.79 -12.53 8.98
N ALA A 43 13.18 -12.45 7.80
CA ALA A 43 13.95 -12.40 6.54
C ALA A 43 14.91 -11.20 6.54
N ARG A 44 16.00 -11.33 5.81
CA ARG A 44 16.91 -10.22 5.52
C ARG A 44 16.62 -9.69 4.13
N ASP A 45 16.67 -8.37 3.99
CA ASP A 45 16.70 -7.75 2.68
C ASP A 45 18.07 -7.97 2.00
N HIS A 46 18.21 -7.54 0.76
CA HIS A 46 19.46 -7.67 0.00
C HIS A 46 20.63 -6.83 0.58
N TYR A 47 20.34 -5.88 1.47
CA TYR A 47 21.37 -5.14 2.22
C TYR A 47 21.74 -5.81 3.55
N GLY A 48 21.12 -6.93 3.88
CA GLY A 48 21.35 -7.67 5.13
C GLY A 48 20.58 -7.14 6.34
N ASN A 49 19.71 -6.14 6.17
CA ASN A 49 18.85 -5.67 7.25
C ASN A 49 17.80 -6.74 7.59
N ARG A 50 17.57 -6.94 8.88
CA ARG A 50 16.52 -7.86 9.33
C ARG A 50 15.17 -7.14 9.38
N GLY A 51 14.13 -7.84 8.96
CA GLY A 51 12.75 -7.46 9.21
C GLY A 51 12.42 -7.45 10.71
N SER A 52 11.25 -6.98 11.05
CA SER A 52 10.77 -6.96 12.44
C SER A 52 10.54 -8.38 12.97
N ALA A 53 10.83 -8.61 14.24
CA ALA A 53 10.71 -9.93 14.86
C ALA A 53 9.25 -10.35 15.18
N ASN A 54 8.33 -9.39 15.25
CA ASN A 54 6.93 -9.62 15.58
C ASN A 54 6.06 -8.43 15.15
N ALA A 55 4.74 -8.62 15.21
CA ALA A 55 3.77 -7.60 14.79
C ALA A 55 3.90 -6.27 15.53
N ALA A 56 4.16 -6.31 16.84
CA ALA A 56 4.33 -5.09 17.63
C ALA A 56 5.59 -4.32 17.25
N ALA A 57 6.71 -5.01 17.04
CA ALA A 57 7.96 -4.41 16.58
C ALA A 57 7.80 -3.81 15.17
N HIS A 58 7.08 -4.50 14.28
CA HIS A 58 6.78 -4.00 12.94
C HIS A 58 5.98 -2.69 12.99
N LEU A 59 4.88 -2.66 13.73
CA LEU A 59 4.07 -1.46 13.91
C LEU A 59 4.89 -0.28 14.43
N LEU A 60 5.67 -0.49 15.50
CA LEU A 60 6.50 0.57 16.09
C LEU A 60 7.57 1.09 15.14
N ALA A 61 8.24 0.20 14.42
CA ALA A 61 9.25 0.56 13.42
C ALA A 61 8.64 1.37 12.28
N THR A 62 7.47 0.97 11.79
CA THR A 62 6.76 1.68 10.71
C THR A 62 6.30 3.07 11.15
N PHE A 63 5.74 3.23 12.34
CA PHE A 63 5.37 4.56 12.84
C PHE A 63 6.59 5.45 13.10
N ALA A 64 7.72 4.88 13.51
CA ALA A 64 8.98 5.63 13.59
C ALA A 64 9.45 6.08 12.19
N ALA A 65 9.32 5.22 11.17
CA ALA A 65 9.61 5.56 9.78
C ALA A 65 8.66 6.66 9.25
N PHE A 66 7.37 6.62 9.56
CA PHE A 66 6.42 7.69 9.22
C PHE A 66 6.88 9.05 9.74
N LYS A 67 7.35 9.09 10.98
CA LYS A 67 7.90 10.33 11.57
C LYS A 67 9.21 10.73 10.90
N LYS A 68 10.13 9.80 10.71
CA LYS A 68 11.48 10.04 10.15
C LYS A 68 11.39 10.61 8.73
N TRP A 69 10.50 10.04 7.90
CA TRP A 69 10.40 10.38 6.48
C TRP A 69 9.28 11.36 6.14
N ASN A 70 8.65 11.97 7.16
CA ASN A 70 7.52 12.88 7.00
C ASN A 70 6.36 12.26 6.19
N ILE A 71 6.07 10.97 6.42
CA ILE A 71 4.91 10.30 5.84
C ILE A 71 3.67 10.80 6.58
N VAL A 72 2.85 11.58 5.88
CA VAL A 72 1.68 12.26 6.45
C VAL A 72 0.38 11.44 6.33
N LYS A 73 0.34 10.53 5.37
CA LYS A 73 -0.72 9.53 5.17
C LYS A 73 -0.10 8.23 4.65
N ALA A 74 -0.70 7.11 5.03
CA ALA A 74 -0.30 5.79 4.56
C ALA A 74 -1.52 4.89 4.37
N VAL A 75 -1.63 4.24 3.21
CA VAL A 75 -2.59 3.16 3.01
C VAL A 75 -2.01 1.91 3.65
N VAL A 76 -2.72 1.39 4.65
CA VAL A 76 -2.30 0.21 5.41
C VAL A 76 -3.25 -0.93 5.11
N SER A 77 -2.77 -1.93 4.40
CA SER A 77 -3.49 -3.13 4.00
C SER A 77 -3.16 -4.30 4.94
N GLY A 78 -4.17 -5.05 5.31
CA GLY A 78 -4.03 -6.22 6.16
C GLY A 78 -5.37 -6.89 6.40
N ASN A 79 -5.40 -7.87 7.31
CA ASN A 79 -6.70 -8.34 7.77
C ASN A 79 -7.38 -7.25 8.64
N PRO A 80 -8.72 -7.27 8.76
CA PRO A 80 -9.44 -6.22 9.49
C PRO A 80 -8.94 -5.99 10.92
N GLU A 81 -8.58 -7.05 11.65
CA GLU A 81 -8.09 -6.95 13.03
C GLU A 81 -6.74 -6.23 13.10
N SER A 82 -5.81 -6.57 12.21
CA SER A 82 -4.49 -5.93 12.21
C SER A 82 -4.59 -4.43 11.88
N VAL A 83 -5.46 -4.06 10.93
CA VAL A 83 -5.70 -2.65 10.58
C VAL A 83 -6.36 -1.89 11.74
N GLU A 84 -7.34 -2.48 12.43
CA GLU A 84 -7.95 -1.88 13.63
C GLU A 84 -6.91 -1.66 14.74
N ASN A 85 -6.00 -2.62 14.96
CA ASN A 85 -4.89 -2.49 15.91
C ASN A 85 -3.95 -1.33 15.57
N TRP A 86 -3.66 -1.13 14.29
CA TRP A 86 -2.85 0.00 13.82
C TRP A 86 -3.58 1.33 14.04
N MET A 87 -4.87 1.40 13.71
CA MET A 87 -5.71 2.58 13.95
C MET A 87 -5.73 2.97 15.42
N ALA A 88 -5.85 2.00 16.33
CA ALA A 88 -5.85 2.26 17.78
C ALA A 88 -4.53 2.86 18.29
N LYS A 89 -3.43 2.71 17.56
CA LYS A 89 -2.11 3.26 17.87
C LYS A 89 -1.77 4.53 17.08
N ASP A 90 -2.55 4.87 16.07
CA ASP A 90 -2.31 6.04 15.21
C ASP A 90 -2.84 7.33 15.82
N SER A 91 -2.10 7.90 16.76
CA SER A 91 -2.44 9.20 17.38
C SER A 91 -2.37 10.39 16.41
N SER A 92 -1.80 10.20 15.22
CA SER A 92 -1.55 11.26 14.23
C SER A 92 -2.49 11.21 13.04
N ASN A 93 -3.45 10.30 13.02
CA ASN A 93 -4.43 10.10 11.94
C ASN A 93 -3.75 9.98 10.55
N ARG A 94 -2.73 9.13 10.45
CA ARG A 94 -1.97 8.90 9.22
C ARG A 94 -2.49 7.72 8.42
N VAL A 95 -3.02 6.71 9.12
CA VAL A 95 -3.49 5.46 8.51
C VAL A 95 -4.77 5.68 7.71
N ILE A 96 -4.75 5.24 6.46
CA ILE A 96 -5.91 5.03 5.60
C ILE A 96 -6.15 3.52 5.56
N LYS A 97 -7.37 3.08 5.86
CA LYS A 97 -7.69 1.67 6.10
C LYS A 97 -7.88 0.90 4.79
N GLY A 98 -6.93 0.03 4.49
CA GLY A 98 -7.01 -0.95 3.41
C GLY A 98 -7.44 -2.33 3.93
N ILE A 99 -7.75 -3.23 3.01
CA ILE A 99 -8.01 -4.64 3.30
C ILE A 99 -7.27 -5.53 2.31
N LEU A 100 -6.36 -6.38 2.81
CA LEU A 100 -5.64 -7.36 2.00
C LEU A 100 -6.54 -8.55 1.69
N MET A 101 -6.74 -8.89 0.42
CA MET A 101 -7.52 -10.07 0.02
C MET A 101 -6.90 -10.78 -1.17
N PHE A 102 -6.78 -12.10 -1.08
CA PHE A 102 -6.35 -13.01 -2.14
C PHE A 102 -7.54 -13.70 -2.81
N SER A 103 -8.65 -13.82 -2.08
CA SER A 103 -9.90 -14.43 -2.50
C SER A 103 -11.09 -13.64 -1.93
N PRO A 104 -12.25 -13.63 -2.63
CA PRO A 104 -13.45 -12.93 -2.15
C PRO A 104 -14.00 -13.42 -0.81
N ASP A 105 -13.66 -14.64 -0.40
CA ASP A 105 -14.09 -15.25 0.85
C ASP A 105 -13.09 -15.14 2.01
N ASP A 106 -11.96 -14.45 1.78
CA ASP A 106 -10.98 -14.17 2.83
C ASP A 106 -11.66 -13.47 4.02
N TYR A 107 -11.32 -13.89 5.23
CA TYR A 107 -11.88 -13.37 6.50
C TYR A 107 -13.40 -13.55 6.64
N GLY A 108 -14.01 -14.47 5.89
CA GLY A 108 -15.47 -14.61 5.80
C GLY A 108 -16.13 -13.35 5.24
N MET A 109 -15.48 -12.68 4.30
CA MET A 109 -15.92 -11.43 3.70
C MET A 109 -16.88 -11.74 2.54
N ASP A 110 -18.17 -11.59 2.81
CA ASP A 110 -19.17 -11.51 1.73
C ASP A 110 -19.42 -10.04 1.33
N THR A 111 -20.16 -9.85 0.27
CA THR A 111 -20.45 -8.50 -0.26
C THR A 111 -21.31 -7.65 0.67
N VAL A 112 -22.14 -8.26 1.51
CA VAL A 112 -22.99 -7.54 2.47
C VAL A 112 -22.11 -6.97 3.59
N ARG A 113 -21.24 -7.81 4.15
CA ARG A 113 -20.26 -7.39 5.16
C ARG A 113 -19.28 -6.37 4.61
N PHE A 114 -18.79 -6.57 3.39
CA PHE A 114 -17.88 -5.65 2.72
C PHE A 114 -18.53 -4.25 2.55
N GLU A 115 -19.76 -4.19 2.01
CA GLU A 115 -20.48 -2.93 1.87
C GLU A 115 -20.75 -2.25 3.22
N GLN A 116 -21.07 -3.03 4.25
CA GLN A 116 -21.28 -2.51 5.60
C GLN A 116 -20.00 -1.92 6.19
N MET A 117 -18.86 -2.58 6.03
CA MET A 117 -17.56 -2.07 6.49
C MET A 117 -17.17 -0.77 5.80
N ILE A 118 -17.51 -0.59 4.53
CA ILE A 118 -17.32 0.68 3.82
C ILE A 118 -18.21 1.76 4.42
N LYS A 119 -19.50 1.50 4.64
CA LYS A 119 -20.44 2.44 5.27
C LYS A 119 -19.98 2.87 6.66
N ASP A 120 -19.43 1.93 7.42
CA ASP A 120 -18.88 2.17 8.78
C ASP A 120 -17.49 2.81 8.76
N LYS A 121 -16.97 3.14 7.57
CA LYS A 121 -15.62 3.69 7.36
C LYS A 121 -14.51 2.80 7.96
N LYS A 122 -14.71 1.50 7.94
CA LYS A 122 -13.70 0.49 8.32
C LYS A 122 -12.83 0.07 7.16
N ILE A 123 -13.27 0.34 5.91
CA ILE A 123 -12.52 0.19 4.66
C ILE A 123 -12.61 1.51 3.92
N GLU A 124 -11.46 2.08 3.56
CA GLU A 124 -11.30 3.30 2.76
C GLU A 124 -10.58 3.04 1.44
N VAL A 125 -9.90 1.88 1.34
CA VAL A 125 -9.26 1.37 0.12
C VAL A 125 -9.55 -0.14 0.05
N PHE A 126 -10.04 -0.62 -1.10
CA PHE A 126 -10.14 -2.03 -1.37
C PHE A 126 -8.79 -2.53 -1.88
N GLY A 127 -7.97 -2.99 -1.01
CA GLY A 127 -6.62 -3.44 -1.32
C GLY A 127 -5.66 -3.43 -0.12
N GLU A 128 -4.61 -4.21 -0.25
CA GLU A 128 -4.14 -4.87 -1.47
C GLU A 128 -5.05 -6.02 -1.86
N VAL A 129 -5.58 -6.01 -3.10
CA VAL A 129 -6.26 -7.18 -3.67
C VAL A 129 -5.25 -7.89 -4.58
N ALA A 130 -4.95 -9.14 -4.28
CA ALA A 130 -3.96 -9.93 -5.00
C ALA A 130 -4.57 -11.24 -5.57
N PRO A 131 -5.46 -11.13 -6.55
CA PRO A 131 -6.24 -12.25 -7.09
C PRO A 131 -5.36 -13.37 -7.64
N TYR A 132 -4.20 -13.03 -8.18
CA TYR A 132 -3.32 -14.00 -8.81
C TYR A 132 -2.80 -15.07 -7.83
N TYR A 133 -2.65 -14.74 -6.54
CA TYR A 133 -2.33 -15.72 -5.49
C TYR A 133 -3.45 -16.76 -5.31
N GLY A 134 -4.70 -16.33 -5.49
CA GLY A 134 -5.88 -17.21 -5.51
C GLY A 134 -6.11 -17.95 -6.83
N GLY A 135 -5.27 -17.68 -7.85
CA GLY A 135 -5.38 -18.29 -9.19
C GLY A 135 -6.43 -17.61 -10.07
N THR A 136 -6.79 -16.36 -9.78
CA THR A 136 -7.77 -15.56 -10.52
C THR A 136 -7.17 -14.22 -10.96
N THR A 137 -7.95 -13.43 -11.68
CA THR A 137 -7.65 -12.05 -12.02
C THR A 137 -8.75 -11.13 -11.51
N LEU A 138 -8.50 -9.84 -11.42
CA LEU A 138 -9.52 -8.89 -10.99
C LEU A 138 -10.71 -8.82 -11.99
N SER A 139 -10.50 -9.25 -13.25
CA SER A 139 -11.53 -9.32 -14.29
C SER A 139 -12.51 -10.49 -14.09
N ASP A 140 -12.18 -11.48 -13.27
CA ASP A 140 -13.04 -12.65 -13.05
C ASP A 140 -14.35 -12.27 -12.36
N SER A 141 -15.40 -13.04 -12.67
CA SER A 141 -16.76 -12.75 -12.21
C SER A 141 -16.91 -12.68 -10.68
N ILE A 142 -16.08 -13.43 -9.95
CA ILE A 142 -16.12 -13.47 -8.48
C ILE A 142 -15.77 -12.13 -7.82
N TRP A 143 -14.98 -11.26 -8.49
CA TRP A 143 -14.60 -9.95 -7.98
C TRP A 143 -15.61 -8.85 -8.36
N GLN A 144 -16.43 -9.06 -9.38
CA GLN A 144 -17.32 -8.04 -9.94
C GLN A 144 -18.31 -7.44 -8.91
N PRO A 145 -18.90 -8.20 -7.97
CA PRO A 145 -19.75 -7.61 -6.95
C PRO A 145 -19.03 -6.60 -6.04
N TYR A 146 -17.78 -6.87 -5.69
CA TYR A 146 -16.95 -5.98 -4.86
C TYR A 146 -16.57 -4.71 -5.62
N LEU A 147 -16.16 -4.84 -6.89
CA LEU A 147 -15.78 -3.69 -7.73
C LEU A 147 -16.97 -2.75 -7.94
N ARG A 148 -18.18 -3.31 -8.11
CA ARG A 148 -19.42 -2.52 -8.22
C ARG A 148 -19.72 -1.73 -6.94
N ILE A 149 -19.46 -2.32 -5.78
CA ILE A 149 -19.58 -1.62 -4.49
C ILE A 149 -18.52 -0.53 -4.39
N CYS A 150 -17.27 -0.81 -4.78
CA CYS A 150 -16.19 0.18 -4.77
C CYS A 150 -16.53 1.37 -5.67
N GLU A 151 -17.01 1.16 -6.90
CA GLU A 151 -17.42 2.26 -7.78
C GLU A 151 -18.60 3.06 -7.20
N LYS A 152 -19.59 2.37 -6.60
CA LYS A 152 -20.78 3.01 -5.98
C LYS A 152 -20.40 3.95 -4.85
N TYR A 153 -19.42 3.61 -4.05
CA TYR A 153 -19.01 4.39 -2.86
C TYR A 153 -17.72 5.19 -3.06
N ASP A 154 -17.21 5.25 -4.30
CA ASP A 154 -15.94 5.91 -4.65
C ASP A 154 -14.75 5.42 -3.80
N ILE A 155 -14.68 4.11 -3.56
CA ILE A 155 -13.59 3.44 -2.88
C ILE A 155 -12.52 3.04 -3.90
N PRO A 156 -11.29 3.56 -3.81
CA PRO A 156 -10.22 3.16 -4.71
C PRO A 156 -9.84 1.69 -4.51
N VAL A 157 -9.42 1.04 -5.59
CA VAL A 157 -8.96 -0.35 -5.59
C VAL A 157 -7.45 -0.39 -5.79
N ALA A 158 -6.75 -1.06 -4.88
CA ALA A 158 -5.33 -1.33 -4.97
C ALA A 158 -5.12 -2.78 -5.42
N VAL A 159 -4.63 -3.00 -6.61
CA VAL A 159 -4.45 -4.34 -7.17
C VAL A 159 -2.98 -4.71 -7.31
N HIS A 160 -2.61 -5.85 -6.76
CA HIS A 160 -1.28 -6.42 -6.92
C HIS A 160 -1.00 -6.77 -8.38
N THR A 161 0.13 -6.32 -8.89
CA THR A 161 0.64 -6.65 -10.22
C THR A 161 2.13 -7.00 -10.16
N GLY A 162 2.62 -7.80 -11.09
CA GLY A 162 3.98 -8.32 -11.04
C GLY A 162 4.13 -9.60 -10.22
N GLY A 163 5.32 -10.15 -10.22
CA GLY A 163 5.63 -11.38 -9.49
C GLY A 163 5.64 -11.18 -7.97
N GLY A 164 5.41 -12.28 -7.25
CA GLY A 164 5.59 -12.34 -5.81
C GLY A 164 6.85 -13.14 -5.43
N ASP A 165 6.87 -13.64 -4.20
CA ASP A 165 8.03 -14.38 -3.67
C ASP A 165 8.45 -15.55 -4.57
N PRO A 166 9.75 -15.68 -4.89
CA PRO A 166 10.27 -16.84 -5.60
C PRO A 166 9.90 -18.14 -4.89
N GLY A 167 9.32 -19.07 -5.63
CA GLY A 167 8.89 -20.36 -5.09
C GLY A 167 7.58 -20.36 -4.31
N GLY A 168 6.88 -19.21 -4.18
CA GLY A 168 5.59 -19.09 -3.49
C GLY A 168 4.54 -20.10 -3.98
N THR A 169 4.53 -20.40 -5.27
CA THR A 169 3.64 -21.40 -5.88
C THR A 169 3.83 -22.82 -5.31
N TYR A 170 5.01 -23.14 -4.82
CA TYR A 170 5.32 -24.46 -4.26
C TYR A 170 5.12 -24.52 -2.72
N THR A 171 4.82 -23.39 -2.09
CA THR A 171 4.76 -23.30 -0.64
C THR A 171 3.40 -22.83 -0.14
N TRP A 172 3.11 -21.54 -0.22
CA TRP A 172 1.93 -20.94 0.41
C TRP A 172 0.83 -20.52 -0.58
N SER A 173 1.14 -20.44 -1.88
CA SER A 173 0.19 -20.01 -2.92
C SER A 173 0.17 -20.95 -4.13
N PRO A 174 -0.32 -22.19 -3.99
CA PRO A 174 -0.22 -23.21 -5.04
C PRO A 174 -1.04 -22.91 -6.30
N LYS A 175 -2.00 -22.00 -6.22
CA LYS A 175 -2.81 -21.54 -7.37
C LYS A 175 -2.15 -20.39 -8.14
N ALA A 176 -1.16 -19.71 -7.58
CA ALA A 176 -0.51 -18.58 -8.22
C ALA A 176 0.13 -18.98 -9.55
N ARG A 177 -0.07 -18.13 -10.55
CA ARG A 177 0.62 -18.24 -11.84
C ARG A 177 1.06 -16.85 -12.25
N LEU A 178 2.34 -16.66 -12.48
CA LEU A 178 2.95 -15.36 -12.78
C LEU A 178 2.15 -14.57 -13.83
N ARG A 179 1.74 -15.22 -14.93
CA ARG A 179 0.93 -14.59 -15.99
C ARG A 179 -0.40 -13.96 -15.51
N LEU A 180 -0.92 -14.34 -14.34
CA LEU A 180 -2.16 -13.77 -13.80
C LEU A 180 -1.93 -12.42 -13.09
N ALA A 181 -0.66 -12.02 -12.92
CA ALA A 181 -0.27 -10.76 -12.34
C ALA A 181 0.09 -9.69 -13.39
N ASP A 182 -0.14 -10.00 -14.69
CA ASP A 182 0.05 -9.04 -15.79
C ASP A 182 -0.96 -7.89 -15.68
N PRO A 183 -0.52 -6.62 -15.66
CA PRO A 183 -1.41 -5.46 -15.65
C PRO A 183 -2.49 -5.45 -16.73
N TYR A 184 -2.22 -5.97 -17.92
CA TYR A 184 -3.24 -6.01 -19.00
C TYR A 184 -4.50 -6.80 -18.64
N LEU A 185 -4.43 -7.72 -17.67
CA LEU A 185 -5.58 -8.51 -17.26
C LEU A 185 -6.65 -7.72 -16.47
N ILE A 186 -6.38 -6.45 -16.14
CA ILE A 186 -7.39 -5.57 -15.54
C ILE A 186 -8.10 -4.66 -16.55
N GLU A 187 -7.74 -4.70 -17.83
CA GLU A 187 -8.28 -3.79 -18.83
C GLU A 187 -9.80 -3.86 -18.94
N ASP A 188 -10.37 -5.07 -18.88
CA ASP A 188 -11.84 -5.26 -18.87
C ASP A 188 -12.51 -4.60 -17.66
N VAL A 189 -11.82 -4.52 -16.51
CA VAL A 189 -12.32 -3.82 -15.33
C VAL A 189 -12.35 -2.31 -15.58
N LEU A 190 -11.28 -1.76 -16.15
CA LEU A 190 -11.18 -0.33 -16.47
C LEU A 190 -12.26 0.12 -17.44
N VAL A 191 -12.58 -0.71 -18.43
CA VAL A 191 -13.67 -0.45 -19.40
C VAL A 191 -15.04 -0.56 -18.74
N ARG A 192 -15.24 -1.57 -17.90
CA ARG A 192 -16.54 -1.86 -17.26
C ARG A 192 -16.88 -0.85 -16.16
N TYR A 193 -15.89 -0.34 -15.45
CA TYR A 193 -16.04 0.58 -14.32
C TYR A 193 -15.27 1.88 -14.56
N PRO A 194 -15.74 2.76 -15.48
CA PRO A 194 -14.98 3.93 -15.90
C PRO A 194 -14.80 5.01 -14.82
N LYS A 195 -15.56 4.94 -13.72
CA LYS A 195 -15.44 5.84 -12.58
C LYS A 195 -14.61 5.27 -11.45
N LEU A 196 -14.28 3.98 -11.49
CA LEU A 196 -13.52 3.32 -10.45
C LEU A 196 -12.05 3.73 -10.54
N ARG A 197 -11.54 4.30 -9.46
CA ARG A 197 -10.11 4.60 -9.33
C ARG A 197 -9.37 3.33 -8.97
N ILE A 198 -8.39 2.97 -9.79
CA ILE A 198 -7.56 1.78 -9.55
C ILE A 198 -6.10 2.23 -9.49
N TYR A 199 -5.32 1.66 -8.59
CA TYR A 199 -3.88 1.76 -8.68
C TYR A 199 -3.22 0.38 -8.68
N LEU A 200 -2.24 0.25 -9.59
CA LEU A 200 -1.42 -0.93 -9.72
C LEU A 200 -0.36 -0.88 -8.62
N MET A 201 -0.37 -1.85 -7.75
CA MET A 201 0.73 -2.01 -6.82
C MET A 201 1.91 -2.65 -7.54
N HIS A 202 3.13 -2.20 -7.23
CA HIS A 202 4.39 -2.63 -7.86
C HIS A 202 4.55 -2.27 -9.35
N ALA A 203 3.70 -1.44 -9.95
CA ALA A 203 3.83 -1.01 -11.35
C ALA A 203 4.06 -2.15 -12.38
N GLY A 204 3.51 -3.33 -12.16
CA GLY A 204 3.75 -4.51 -12.99
C GLY A 204 4.99 -5.34 -12.58
N GLY A 205 5.67 -4.94 -11.50
CA GLY A 205 6.90 -5.59 -11.06
C GLY A 205 8.04 -5.46 -12.07
N GLU A 206 9.02 -6.33 -11.97
CA GLU A 206 10.12 -6.44 -12.94
C GLU A 206 9.68 -7.05 -14.29
N ASP A 207 8.50 -7.71 -14.30
CA ASP A 207 8.05 -8.49 -15.45
C ASP A 207 7.33 -7.64 -16.50
N TRP A 208 6.50 -6.64 -16.08
CA TRP A 208 5.60 -5.91 -17.00
C TRP A 208 5.47 -4.40 -16.74
N PRO A 209 6.57 -3.65 -16.47
CA PRO A 209 6.46 -2.21 -16.25
C PRO A 209 5.91 -1.45 -17.46
N GLU A 210 6.22 -1.92 -18.69
CA GLU A 210 5.71 -1.32 -19.91
C GLU A 210 4.20 -1.50 -20.09
N HIS A 211 3.63 -2.62 -19.62
CA HIS A 211 2.17 -2.85 -19.63
C HIS A 211 1.47 -1.88 -18.68
N ALA A 212 2.02 -1.67 -17.48
CA ALA A 212 1.50 -0.69 -16.53
C ALA A 212 1.53 0.73 -17.12
N ILE A 213 2.67 1.16 -17.67
CA ILE A 213 2.83 2.47 -18.30
C ILE A 213 1.85 2.64 -19.47
N ARG A 214 1.69 1.60 -20.30
CA ARG A 214 0.80 1.64 -21.45
C ARG A 214 -0.65 1.80 -21.02
N LEU A 215 -1.13 1.02 -20.04
CA LEU A 215 -2.49 1.16 -19.52
C LEU A 215 -2.74 2.54 -18.92
N MET A 216 -1.82 3.06 -18.12
CA MET A 216 -1.94 4.40 -17.54
C MET A 216 -2.02 5.50 -18.60
N SER A 217 -1.41 5.31 -19.78
CA SER A 217 -1.50 6.26 -20.88
C SER A 217 -2.86 6.26 -21.57
N TYR A 218 -3.67 5.20 -21.42
CA TYR A 218 -5.00 5.07 -22.02
C TYR A 218 -6.14 5.34 -21.03
N TYR A 219 -5.95 5.01 -19.74
CA TYR A 219 -7.01 5.01 -18.74
C TYR A 219 -6.72 6.05 -17.64
N PRO A 220 -7.36 7.24 -17.68
CA PRO A 220 -7.05 8.33 -16.77
C PRO A 220 -7.41 8.06 -15.30
N GLN A 221 -8.24 7.03 -15.04
CA GLN A 221 -8.59 6.59 -13.68
C GLN A 221 -7.58 5.61 -13.08
N LEU A 222 -6.50 5.25 -13.82
CA LEU A 222 -5.47 4.31 -13.40
C LEU A 222 -4.23 5.03 -12.88
N TYR A 223 -3.74 4.58 -11.75
CA TYR A 223 -2.55 5.06 -11.05
C TYR A 223 -1.60 3.90 -10.77
N THR A 224 -0.44 4.16 -10.20
CA THR A 224 0.48 3.11 -9.75
C THR A 224 1.30 3.56 -8.54
N ASP A 225 1.78 2.60 -7.76
CA ASP A 225 2.92 2.77 -6.86
C ASP A 225 4.17 2.10 -7.45
N VAL A 226 5.30 2.30 -6.81
CA VAL A 226 6.60 1.73 -7.19
C VAL A 226 7.23 0.96 -6.03
N ALA A 227 6.41 0.47 -5.11
CA ALA A 227 6.88 -0.32 -4.00
C ALA A 227 7.61 -1.57 -4.50
N VAL A 228 8.73 -1.93 -3.85
CA VAL A 228 9.59 -3.08 -4.20
C VAL A 228 10.34 -2.94 -5.54
N MET A 229 10.12 -1.86 -6.29
CA MET A 229 10.79 -1.60 -7.58
C MET A 229 12.13 -0.86 -7.44
N LEU A 230 12.48 -0.40 -6.25
CA LEU A 230 13.65 0.47 -5.99
C LEU A 230 14.71 -0.22 -5.16
#